data_e5abdadfe2edd901143d15ae3d871820
#
_entry.id   e5abdadfe2edd901143d15ae3d871820
#
_cell.length_a   1.000
_cell.length_b   1.000
_cell.length_c   1.000
_cell.angle_alpha   90.00
_cell.angle_beta   90.00
_cell.angle_gamma   90.00
#
_symmetry.space_group_name_H-M   'P 1'
#
loop_
_entity.id
_entity.type
_entity.pdbx_description
1 polymer ?
#
loop_
_entity_poly.entity_id
_entity_poly.type
_entity_poly.pdbx_seq_one_letter_code
_entity_poly.pdbx_strand_id
1 'polypeptide(L)'
;MSNEPIPGRNARLIVPPLVRAGEEFQVRLLIQHPMETGFRRDVEGGLIEANLLESLSLDFEGQPVFTARSMNALTANPFLAFVVAIKQSGNFNARWRDQRGNVGSISASVRVVAT
;
A
#
# COMPACT_ATOMS: atom_id res chain seq x y z
N MET A 1 22.16 -8.14 -1.16
CA MET A 1 21.36 -6.91 -1.20
C MET A 1 19.88 -7.27 -1.13
N SER A 2 19.16 -6.63 -0.24
CA SER A 2 17.73 -6.89 -0.11
C SER A 2 16.97 -6.40 -1.34
N ASN A 3 16.01 -7.19 -1.82
CA ASN A 3 15.10 -6.78 -2.89
C ASN A 3 13.92 -5.98 -2.35
N GLU A 4 13.86 -5.81 -1.04
CA GLU A 4 12.79 -5.05 -0.45
C GLU A 4 13.02 -3.55 -0.63
N PRO A 5 11.98 -2.79 -0.99
CA PRO A 5 12.10 -1.34 -1.06
C PRO A 5 12.41 -0.76 0.30
N ILE A 6 13.16 0.32 0.29
CA ILE A 6 13.43 1.06 1.52
C ILE A 6 12.12 1.73 1.95
N PRO A 7 11.67 1.54 3.21
CA PRO A 7 10.43 2.14 3.68
C PRO A 7 10.37 3.65 3.40
N GLY A 8 9.24 4.11 2.88
CA GLY A 8 9.01 5.50 2.54
C GLY A 8 9.60 5.97 1.22
N ARG A 9 10.35 5.13 0.52
CA ARG A 9 11.02 5.51 -0.74
C ARG A 9 10.16 5.30 -1.97
N ASN A 10 9.42 4.20 -2.02
CA ASN A 10 8.52 3.89 -3.13
C ASN A 10 7.09 3.64 -2.66
N ALA A 11 6.79 4.06 -1.44
CA ALA A 11 5.43 4.05 -0.94
C ALA A 11 5.29 5.08 0.18
N ARG A 12 4.07 5.53 0.40
CA ARG A 12 3.73 6.40 1.52
C ARG A 12 2.47 5.86 2.18
N LEU A 13 2.51 5.78 3.49
CA LEU A 13 1.36 5.40 4.31
C LEU A 13 1.08 6.58 5.23
N ILE A 14 -0.04 7.26 4.97
CA ILE A 14 -0.37 8.52 5.63
C ILE A 14 -1.52 8.28 6.59
N VAL A 15 -1.25 8.52 7.86
CA VAL A 15 -2.23 8.39 8.94
C VAL A 15 -2.11 9.62 9.84
N PRO A 16 -3.20 10.04 10.51
CA PRO A 16 -3.06 11.07 11.55
C PRO A 16 -2.20 10.50 12.68
N PRO A 17 -1.29 11.30 13.24
CA PRO A 17 -0.42 10.81 14.32
C PRO A 17 -1.18 10.57 15.63
N LEU A 18 -2.32 11.22 15.80
CA LEU A 18 -3.10 11.19 17.04
C LEU A 18 -4.57 11.16 16.71
N VAL A 19 -5.30 10.21 17.27
CA VAL A 19 -6.76 10.10 17.10
C VAL A 19 -7.41 9.79 18.44
N ARG A 20 -8.72 10.02 18.53
CA ARG A 20 -9.51 9.60 19.69
C ARG A 20 -9.98 8.17 19.52
N ALA A 21 -10.12 7.45 20.63
CA ALA A 21 -10.59 6.07 20.60
C ALA A 21 -11.97 6.00 19.92
N GLY A 22 -12.08 5.14 18.89
CA GLY A 22 -13.33 4.92 18.17
C GLY A 22 -13.71 5.98 17.14
N GLU A 23 -12.92 7.04 17.00
CA GLU A 23 -13.17 8.08 16.00
C GLU A 23 -12.70 7.60 14.62
N GLU A 24 -13.53 7.82 13.60
CA GLU A 24 -13.17 7.45 12.23
C GLU A 24 -12.10 8.40 11.68
N PHE A 25 -11.15 7.83 10.94
CA PHE A 25 -10.13 8.60 10.24
C PHE A 25 -9.72 7.87 8.97
N GLN A 26 -9.01 8.58 8.09
CA GLN A 26 -8.52 7.99 6.85
C GLN A 26 -7.10 7.48 6.99
N VAL A 27 -6.88 6.29 6.43
CA VAL A 27 -5.54 5.76 6.15
C VAL A 27 -5.35 5.86 4.64
N ARG A 28 -4.30 6.52 4.20
CA ARG A 28 -4.01 6.69 2.78
C ARG A 28 -2.71 5.98 2.42
N LEU A 29 -2.77 5.20 1.36
CA LEU A 29 -1.62 4.42 0.88
C LEU A 29 -1.35 4.80 -0.57
N LEU A 30 -0.13 5.25 -0.83
CA LEU A 30 0.36 5.53 -2.17
C LEU A 30 1.51 4.57 -2.44
N ILE A 31 1.45 3.89 -3.58
CA ILE A 31 2.50 2.95 -3.98
C ILE A 31 3.06 3.43 -5.32
N GLN A 32 4.37 3.60 -5.40
CA GLN A 32 5.03 3.91 -6.65
C GLN A 32 5.23 2.62 -7.44
N HIS A 33 4.38 2.41 -8.44
CA HIS A 33 4.39 1.21 -9.25
C HIS A 33 3.88 1.52 -10.66
N PRO A 34 4.53 1.01 -11.71
CA PRO A 34 4.14 1.34 -13.09
C PRO A 34 2.83 0.71 -13.54
N MET A 35 2.39 -0.41 -12.94
CA MET A 35 1.17 -1.12 -13.33
C MET A 35 1.14 -1.43 -14.83
N GLU A 36 2.19 -2.08 -15.33
CA GLU A 36 2.31 -2.41 -16.75
C GLU A 36 1.35 -3.53 -17.14
N THR A 37 0.52 -3.28 -18.15
CA THR A 37 -0.49 -4.24 -18.60
C THR A 37 0.04 -5.27 -19.58
N GLY A 38 1.20 -5.01 -20.19
CA GLY A 38 1.74 -5.86 -21.26
C GLY A 38 1.37 -5.40 -22.65
N PHE A 39 0.60 -4.32 -22.77
CA PHE A 39 0.16 -3.78 -24.07
C PHE A 39 0.91 -2.53 -24.48
N ARG A 40 1.71 -1.95 -23.59
CA ARG A 40 2.46 -0.74 -23.89
C ARG A 40 3.75 -1.09 -24.62
N ARG A 41 4.14 -0.23 -25.57
CA ARG A 41 5.39 -0.41 -26.34
C ARG A 41 6.43 0.62 -25.89
N ASP A 42 7.70 0.21 -25.91
CA ASP A 42 8.82 1.13 -25.66
C ASP A 42 9.12 1.96 -26.92
N VAL A 43 10.13 2.81 -26.84
CA VAL A 43 10.49 3.70 -27.94
C VAL A 43 10.99 2.96 -29.18
N GLU A 44 11.44 1.74 -29.03
CA GLU A 44 11.92 0.89 -30.12
C GLU A 44 10.81 0.01 -30.70
N GLY A 45 9.60 0.10 -30.18
CA GLY A 45 8.46 -0.67 -30.63
C GLY A 45 8.29 -2.03 -29.97
N GLY A 46 9.17 -2.41 -29.04
CA GLY A 46 9.05 -3.65 -28.29
C GLY A 46 7.97 -3.56 -27.22
N LEU A 47 7.28 -4.67 -26.95
CA LEU A 47 6.31 -4.72 -25.89
C LEU A 47 6.99 -4.66 -24.52
N ILE A 48 6.49 -3.81 -23.65
CA ILE A 48 6.92 -3.77 -22.26
C ILE A 48 6.20 -4.88 -21.51
N GLU A 49 6.97 -5.72 -20.83
CA GLU A 49 6.43 -6.86 -20.10
C GLU A 49 5.43 -6.43 -19.05
N ALA A 50 4.35 -7.19 -18.91
CA ALA A 50 3.33 -6.95 -17.89
C ALA A 50 3.94 -7.01 -16.50
N ASN A 51 3.52 -6.08 -15.66
CA ASN A 51 3.89 -6.06 -14.25
C ASN A 51 2.85 -5.31 -13.45
N LEU A 52 1.89 -6.05 -12.90
CA LEU A 52 0.81 -5.50 -12.10
C LEU A 52 1.02 -5.88 -10.65
N LEU A 53 0.46 -5.12 -9.74
CA LEU A 53 0.39 -5.53 -8.35
C LEU A 53 -0.46 -6.79 -8.26
N GLU A 54 0.10 -7.84 -7.69
CA GLU A 54 -0.54 -9.14 -7.55
C GLU A 54 -1.31 -9.24 -6.25
N SER A 55 -0.76 -8.68 -5.19
CA SER A 55 -1.39 -8.71 -3.87
C SER A 55 -1.06 -7.45 -3.09
N LEU A 56 -2.00 -7.05 -2.26
CA LEU A 56 -1.86 -5.92 -1.34
C LEU A 56 -2.60 -6.26 -0.06
N SER A 57 -1.96 -6.03 1.06
CA SER A 57 -2.61 -6.17 2.37
C SER A 57 -2.30 -4.96 3.23
N LEU A 58 -3.29 -4.57 4.02
CA LEU A 58 -3.16 -3.56 5.06
C LEU A 58 -3.68 -4.17 6.35
N ASP A 59 -2.87 -4.14 7.39
CA ASP A 59 -3.29 -4.62 8.71
C ASP A 59 -3.04 -3.56 9.77
N PHE A 60 -3.70 -3.73 10.91
CA PHE A 60 -3.45 -2.94 12.11
C PHE A 60 -3.14 -3.91 13.25
N GLU A 61 -1.92 -3.87 13.75
CA GLU A 61 -1.43 -4.76 14.81
C GLU A 61 -1.75 -6.23 14.52
N GLY A 62 -1.54 -6.64 13.25
CA GLY A 62 -1.80 -8.00 12.82
C GLY A 62 -3.24 -8.31 12.43
N GLN A 63 -4.17 -7.39 12.66
CA GLN A 63 -5.57 -7.56 12.28
C GLN A 63 -5.80 -7.04 10.86
N PRO A 64 -6.31 -7.86 9.95
CA PRO A 64 -6.53 -7.41 8.58
C PRO A 64 -7.53 -6.26 8.50
N VAL A 65 -7.16 -5.21 7.77
CA VAL A 65 -8.03 -4.09 7.42
C VAL A 65 -8.51 -4.23 5.98
N PHE A 66 -7.61 -4.61 5.09
CA PHE A 66 -7.89 -4.74 3.67
C PHE A 66 -6.92 -5.73 3.04
N THR A 67 -7.45 -6.58 2.15
CA THR A 67 -6.62 -7.46 1.32
C THR A 67 -7.19 -7.45 -0.10
N ALA A 68 -6.29 -7.48 -1.09
CA ALA A 68 -6.69 -7.54 -2.49
C ALA A 68 -5.69 -8.37 -3.28
N ARG A 69 -6.19 -8.98 -4.35
CA ARG A 69 -5.37 -9.74 -5.31
C ARG A 69 -5.77 -9.37 -6.73
N SER A 70 -4.86 -9.60 -7.66
CA SER A 70 -5.11 -9.37 -9.09
C SER A 70 -5.58 -7.94 -9.36
N MET A 71 -4.78 -6.98 -8.96
CA MET A 71 -5.17 -5.56 -8.97
C MET A 71 -5.01 -4.93 -10.34
N ASN A 72 -5.57 -5.54 -11.37
CA ASN A 72 -5.41 -5.10 -12.75
C ASN A 72 -6.24 -3.86 -13.13
N ALA A 73 -7.14 -3.43 -12.26
CA ALA A 73 -7.96 -2.24 -12.49
C ALA A 73 -7.30 -0.94 -12.04
N LEU A 74 -6.16 -1.02 -11.36
CA LEU A 74 -5.47 0.17 -10.86
C LEU A 74 -4.58 0.78 -11.94
N THR A 75 -4.50 2.10 -11.92
CA THR A 75 -3.56 2.85 -12.76
C THR A 75 -2.18 2.89 -12.11
N ALA A 76 -1.19 3.40 -12.87
CA ALA A 76 0.16 3.59 -12.34
C ALA A 76 0.15 4.41 -11.05
N ASN A 77 1.06 4.08 -10.15
CA ASN A 77 1.22 4.74 -8.85
C ASN A 77 -0.11 4.81 -8.09
N PRO A 78 -0.70 3.64 -7.77
CA PRO A 78 -2.04 3.62 -7.18
C PRO A 78 -2.12 4.33 -5.84
N PHE A 79 -3.25 5.00 -5.65
CA PHE A 79 -3.61 5.68 -4.41
C PHE A 79 -4.86 5.02 -3.85
N LEU A 80 -4.80 4.63 -2.59
CA LEU A 80 -5.90 3.96 -1.90
C LEU A 80 -6.18 4.67 -0.58
N ALA A 81 -7.45 4.82 -0.25
CA ALA A 81 -7.86 5.43 1.00
C ALA A 81 -8.88 4.54 1.70
N PHE A 82 -8.71 4.40 3.00
CA PHE A 82 -9.55 3.56 3.83
C PHE A 82 -10.04 4.36 5.03
N VAL A 83 -11.31 4.20 5.39
CA VAL A 83 -11.86 4.77 6.61
C VAL A 83 -11.85 3.71 7.69
N VAL A 84 -11.21 3.99 8.80
CA VAL A 84 -11.03 3.05 9.89
C VAL A 84 -11.26 3.75 11.23
N ALA A 85 -11.48 2.95 12.27
CA ALA A 85 -11.53 3.41 13.65
C ALA A 85 -10.78 2.41 14.51
N ILE A 86 -10.00 2.91 15.45
CA ILE A 86 -9.22 2.06 16.36
C ILE A 86 -9.48 2.52 17.80
N LYS A 87 -9.27 1.61 18.74
CA LYS A 87 -9.46 1.90 20.16
C LYS A 87 -8.16 1.92 20.95
N GLN A 88 -7.10 1.39 20.36
CA GLN A 88 -5.79 1.33 21.00
C GLN A 88 -4.73 1.82 20.02
N SER A 89 -3.67 2.40 20.56
CA SER A 89 -2.52 2.81 19.77
C SER A 89 -1.86 1.61 19.13
N GLY A 90 -1.28 1.80 17.94
CA GLY A 90 -0.61 0.72 17.25
C GLY A 90 -0.08 1.14 15.90
N ASN A 91 0.33 0.14 15.12
CA ASN A 91 0.94 0.34 13.82
C ASN A 91 0.06 -0.24 12.72
N PHE A 92 -0.13 0.55 11.67
CA PHE A 92 -0.62 0.05 10.40
C PHE A 92 0.56 -0.47 9.60
N ASN A 93 0.38 -1.60 8.94
CA ASN A 93 1.38 -2.19 8.07
C ASN A 93 0.76 -2.49 6.72
N ALA A 94 1.38 -2.01 5.67
CA ALA A 94 0.98 -2.33 4.31
C ALA A 94 2.06 -3.20 3.68
N ARG A 95 1.65 -4.21 2.92
CA ARG A 95 2.55 -5.09 2.18
C ARG A 95 1.98 -5.34 0.81
N TRP A 96 2.86 -5.42 -0.18
CA TRP A 96 2.43 -5.69 -1.55
C TRP A 96 3.48 -6.51 -2.28
N ARG A 97 3.01 -7.14 -3.34
CA ARG A 97 3.84 -7.93 -4.23
C ARG A 97 3.36 -7.72 -5.65
N ASP A 98 4.29 -7.58 -6.58
CA ASP A 98 3.96 -7.49 -7.99
C ASP A 98 4.22 -8.81 -8.72
N GLN A 99 3.84 -8.86 -10.01
CA GLN A 99 3.95 -10.07 -10.81
C GLN A 99 5.40 -10.47 -11.09
N ARG A 100 6.34 -9.56 -10.95
CA ARG A 100 7.77 -9.85 -11.10
C ARG A 100 8.42 -10.31 -9.79
N GLY A 101 7.63 -10.47 -8.74
CA GLY A 101 8.13 -10.92 -7.45
C GLY A 101 8.72 -9.81 -6.59
N ASN A 102 8.64 -8.56 -7.02
CA ASN A 102 9.05 -7.43 -6.18
C ASN A 102 8.07 -7.28 -5.03
N VAL A 103 8.59 -7.14 -3.84
CA VAL A 103 7.78 -6.97 -2.63
C VAL A 103 8.10 -5.63 -1.98
N GLY A 104 7.11 -5.08 -1.30
CA GLY A 104 7.29 -3.88 -0.54
C GLY A 104 6.50 -3.91 0.74
N SER A 105 6.91 -3.09 1.68
CA SER A 105 6.18 -2.90 2.92
C SER A 105 6.44 -1.51 3.48
N ILE A 106 5.48 -1.00 4.22
CA ILE A 106 5.60 0.28 4.90
C ILE A 106 4.69 0.25 6.12
N SER A 107 5.10 0.90 7.18
CA SER A 107 4.29 0.98 8.38
C SER A 107 4.17 2.42 8.88
N ALA A 108 3.13 2.69 9.66
CA ALA A 108 2.89 3.98 10.25
C ALA A 108 2.22 3.81 11.60
N SER A 109 2.64 4.60 12.57
CA SER A 109 2.14 4.54 13.94
C SER A 109 1.02 5.54 14.15
N VAL A 110 -0.01 5.13 14.88
CA VAL A 110 -1.09 6.01 15.31
C VAL A 110 -1.22 5.90 16.83
N ARG A 111 -1.28 7.04 17.48
CA ARG A 111 -1.50 7.11 18.91
C ARG A 111 -2.96 7.42 19.19
N VAL A 112 -3.56 6.64 20.08
CA VAL A 112 -4.94 6.84 20.51
C VAL A 112 -4.92 7.51 21.88
N VAL A 113 -5.74 8.57 22.00
CA VAL A 113 -5.97 9.23 23.28
C VAL A 113 -7.38 8.91 23.76
N ALA A 114 -7.56 8.97 25.07
CA ALA A 114 -8.88 8.80 25.67
C ALA A 114 -9.81 9.93 25.23
N THR A 115 -11.08 9.61 25.05
CA THR A 115 -12.11 10.59 24.72
C THR A 115 -12.45 11.46 25.92
#